data_202851a63e8da7b070ff735c10f3cd86
#
_entry.id   202851a63e8da7b070ff735c10f3cd86
#
_cell.length_a   1.000
_cell.length_b   1.000
_cell.length_c   1.000
_cell.angle_alpha   90.00
_cell.angle_beta   90.00
_cell.angle_gamma   90.00
#
_symmetry.space_group_name_H-M   'P 1'
#
loop_
_entity.id
_entity.type
_entity.pdbx_description
1 polymer ?
#
loop_
_entity_poly.entity_id
_entity_poly.type
_entity_poly.pdbx_seq_one_letter_code
_entity_poly.pdbx_strand_id
1 'polypeptide(L)'
;MFEESMKKAILEWDEDGLKKMCQSTIENKEVSPVEIIKLIGKIMQFVGDRFEREEIFLPDLVGSANTVKAAIDEVLDPAIKIMGEERKTRGKVVLGTVESDVHSIGKDLVGSFLFASGFDIYNLGVDVPAIKFIEKAEEVGAQVIALSSLLTMSMDFQRQVIQELKERGLRNKYKVIVGGSPTSEEWAEKIGADGWADDAIEAVSLIKKLLT
;
A
#
# COMPACT_ATOMS: atom_id res chain seq x y z
N MET A 1 -16.09 -11.21 -21.51
CA MET A 1 -17.16 -11.50 -20.51
C MET A 1 -16.59 -11.50 -19.08
N PHE A 2 -15.59 -12.33 -18.73
CA PHE A 2 -14.98 -12.38 -17.38
C PHE A 2 -14.37 -11.05 -16.95
N GLU A 3 -13.52 -10.42 -17.79
CA GLU A 3 -12.89 -9.13 -17.52
C GLU A 3 -13.92 -8.01 -17.24
N GLU A 4 -14.97 -7.92 -18.03
CA GLU A 4 -16.03 -6.91 -17.85
C GLU A 4 -16.82 -7.12 -16.55
N SER A 5 -17.12 -8.40 -16.21
CA SER A 5 -17.80 -8.72 -14.96
C SER A 5 -16.92 -8.38 -13.75
N MET A 6 -15.62 -8.66 -13.81
CA MET A 6 -14.65 -8.32 -12.79
C MET A 6 -14.53 -6.79 -12.64
N LYS A 7 -14.41 -6.07 -13.76
CA LYS A 7 -14.36 -4.61 -13.76
C LYS A 7 -15.61 -4.01 -13.12
N LYS A 8 -16.77 -4.55 -13.45
CA LYS A 8 -18.04 -4.12 -12.84
C LYS A 8 -18.05 -4.34 -11.33
N ALA A 9 -17.69 -5.54 -10.85
CA ALA A 9 -17.64 -5.86 -9.42
C ALA A 9 -16.69 -4.93 -8.66
N ILE A 10 -15.52 -4.60 -9.24
CA ILE A 10 -14.55 -3.66 -8.63
C ILE A 10 -15.14 -2.24 -8.54
N LEU A 11 -15.75 -1.75 -9.61
CA LEU A 11 -16.32 -0.39 -9.65
C LEU A 11 -17.58 -0.24 -8.80
N GLU A 12 -18.35 -1.31 -8.60
CA GLU A 12 -19.55 -1.32 -7.76
C GLU A 12 -19.26 -1.75 -6.31
N TRP A 13 -17.98 -2.00 -5.96
CA TRP A 13 -17.50 -2.43 -4.65
C TRP A 13 -18.12 -3.75 -4.17
N ASP A 14 -18.45 -4.64 -5.14
CA ASP A 14 -19.01 -5.97 -4.87
C ASP A 14 -17.88 -6.94 -4.49
N GLU A 15 -17.46 -6.85 -3.23
CA GLU A 15 -16.37 -7.66 -2.67
C GLU A 15 -16.69 -9.16 -2.74
N ASP A 16 -17.90 -9.55 -2.32
CA ASP A 16 -18.32 -10.95 -2.31
C ASP A 16 -18.47 -11.52 -3.74
N GLY A 17 -18.99 -10.73 -4.66
CA GLY A 17 -19.09 -11.09 -6.07
C GLY A 17 -17.71 -11.28 -6.70
N LEU A 18 -16.76 -10.39 -6.42
CA LEU A 18 -15.40 -10.50 -6.92
C LEU A 18 -14.69 -11.74 -6.36
N LYS A 19 -14.78 -11.99 -5.04
CA LYS A 19 -14.18 -13.19 -4.40
C LYS A 19 -14.74 -14.48 -4.99
N LYS A 20 -16.07 -14.61 -5.09
CA LYS A 20 -16.73 -15.78 -5.69
C LYS A 20 -16.33 -15.99 -7.13
N MET A 21 -16.25 -14.92 -7.92
CA MET A 21 -15.83 -14.96 -9.32
C MET A 21 -14.39 -15.47 -9.45
N CYS A 22 -13.46 -14.95 -8.65
CA CYS A 22 -12.07 -15.40 -8.63
C CYS A 22 -11.98 -16.87 -8.23
N GLN A 23 -12.67 -17.27 -7.16
CA GLN A 23 -12.65 -18.64 -6.66
C GLN A 23 -13.18 -19.63 -7.71
N SER A 24 -14.35 -19.36 -8.28
CA SER A 24 -14.97 -20.25 -9.29
C SER A 24 -14.09 -20.40 -10.54
N THR A 25 -13.47 -19.31 -10.99
CA THR A 25 -12.56 -19.31 -12.16
C THR A 25 -11.30 -20.13 -11.91
N ILE A 26 -10.74 -20.07 -10.69
CA ILE A 26 -9.60 -20.89 -10.28
C ILE A 26 -9.97 -22.37 -10.19
N GLU A 27 -11.09 -22.69 -9.54
CA GLU A 27 -11.59 -24.07 -9.38
C GLU A 27 -11.87 -24.74 -10.73
N ASN A 28 -12.43 -23.99 -11.67
CA ASN A 28 -12.70 -24.46 -13.04
C ASN A 28 -11.45 -24.49 -13.93
N LYS A 29 -10.30 -24.00 -13.45
CA LYS A 29 -9.03 -23.88 -14.21
C LYS A 29 -9.15 -23.08 -15.50
N GLU A 30 -10.05 -22.10 -15.54
CA GLU A 30 -10.27 -21.23 -16.70
C GLU A 30 -9.16 -20.19 -16.86
N VAL A 31 -8.72 -19.59 -15.73
CA VAL A 31 -7.65 -18.58 -15.68
C VAL A 31 -6.80 -18.83 -14.44
N SER A 32 -5.49 -18.67 -14.55
CA SER A 32 -4.60 -18.83 -13.39
C SER A 32 -4.73 -17.65 -12.40
N PRO A 33 -4.48 -17.86 -11.10
CA PRO A 33 -4.50 -16.78 -10.11
C PRO A 33 -3.56 -15.62 -10.48
N VAL A 34 -2.42 -15.92 -11.08
CA VAL A 34 -1.44 -14.89 -11.52
C VAL A 34 -2.00 -14.06 -12.67
N GLU A 35 -2.73 -14.68 -13.60
CA GLU A 35 -3.37 -13.95 -14.70
C GLU A 35 -4.54 -13.09 -14.20
N ILE A 36 -5.31 -13.57 -13.22
CA ILE A 36 -6.35 -12.78 -12.55
C ILE A 36 -5.75 -11.53 -11.91
N ILE A 37 -4.63 -11.65 -11.21
CA ILE A 37 -3.92 -10.50 -10.61
C ILE A 37 -3.45 -9.51 -11.68
N LYS A 38 -2.92 -9.98 -12.81
CA LYS A 38 -2.53 -9.08 -13.90
C LYS A 38 -3.73 -8.31 -14.46
N LEU A 39 -4.88 -8.96 -14.55
CA LEU A 39 -6.11 -8.34 -15.00
C LEU A 39 -6.61 -7.30 -14.00
N ILE A 40 -6.63 -7.66 -12.72
CA ILE A 40 -6.92 -6.71 -11.62
C ILE A 40 -6.01 -5.48 -11.69
N GLY A 41 -4.70 -5.69 -11.89
CA GLY A 41 -3.75 -4.59 -12.03
C GLY A 41 -4.09 -3.62 -13.18
N LYS A 42 -4.55 -4.13 -14.32
CA LYS A 42 -5.02 -3.28 -15.44
C LYS A 42 -6.29 -2.51 -15.08
N ILE A 43 -7.23 -3.18 -14.39
CA ILE A 43 -8.48 -2.52 -13.95
C ILE A 43 -8.17 -1.43 -12.93
N MET A 44 -7.30 -1.69 -11.96
CA MET A 44 -6.90 -0.71 -10.96
C MET A 44 -6.13 0.48 -11.58
N GLN A 45 -5.30 0.24 -12.60
CA GLN A 45 -4.68 1.32 -13.37
C GLN A 45 -5.77 2.20 -14.04
N PHE A 46 -6.77 1.58 -14.65
CA PHE A 46 -7.90 2.31 -15.24
C PHE A 46 -8.68 3.13 -14.19
N VAL A 47 -8.87 2.59 -12.97
CA VAL A 47 -9.51 3.32 -11.85
C VAL A 47 -8.64 4.50 -11.44
N GLY A 48 -7.33 4.33 -11.31
CA GLY A 48 -6.38 5.40 -11.00
C GLY A 48 -6.38 6.52 -12.05
N ASP A 49 -6.34 6.15 -13.33
CA ASP A 49 -6.37 7.11 -14.45
C ASP A 49 -7.68 7.94 -14.46
N ARG A 50 -8.80 7.34 -14.07
CA ARG A 50 -10.08 8.06 -13.95
C ARG A 50 -10.09 9.02 -12.78
N PHE A 51 -9.47 8.64 -11.68
CA PHE A 51 -9.33 9.52 -10.52
C PHE A 51 -8.43 10.72 -10.85
N GLU A 52 -7.28 10.50 -11.48
CA GLU A 52 -6.37 11.58 -11.92
C GLU A 52 -7.04 12.57 -12.90
N ARG A 53 -8.02 12.10 -13.68
CA ARG A 53 -8.83 12.93 -14.57
C ARG A 53 -10.08 13.53 -13.93
N GLU A 54 -10.23 13.40 -12.62
CA GLU A 54 -11.39 13.88 -11.86
C GLU A 54 -12.75 13.30 -12.33
N GLU A 55 -12.74 12.13 -12.98
CA GLU A 55 -13.95 11.43 -13.47
C GLU A 55 -14.63 10.61 -12.36
N ILE A 56 -13.91 10.29 -11.30
CA ILE A 56 -14.43 9.61 -10.10
C ILE A 56 -13.89 10.31 -8.86
N PHE A 57 -14.55 10.09 -7.72
CA PHE A 57 -14.17 10.67 -6.45
C PHE A 57 -13.35 9.72 -5.59
N LEU A 58 -12.78 10.24 -4.53
CA LEU A 58 -11.95 9.49 -3.59
C LEU A 58 -12.63 8.23 -3.03
N PRO A 59 -13.91 8.23 -2.61
CA PRO A 59 -14.59 7.02 -2.17
C PRO A 59 -14.60 5.91 -3.22
N ASP A 60 -14.71 6.26 -4.51
CA ASP A 60 -14.72 5.27 -5.60
C ASP A 60 -13.39 4.55 -5.73
N LEU A 61 -12.27 5.30 -5.64
CA LEU A 61 -10.93 4.72 -5.66
C LEU A 61 -10.67 3.83 -4.45
N VAL A 62 -11.01 4.33 -3.25
CA VAL A 62 -10.79 3.58 -1.99
C VAL A 62 -11.67 2.33 -1.93
N GLY A 63 -12.94 2.44 -2.32
CA GLY A 63 -13.86 1.30 -2.38
C GLY A 63 -13.37 0.22 -3.35
N SER A 64 -12.94 0.62 -4.53
CA SER A 64 -12.35 -0.30 -5.53
C SER A 64 -11.09 -0.97 -5.00
N ALA A 65 -10.19 -0.21 -4.35
CA ALA A 65 -8.95 -0.74 -3.79
C ALA A 65 -9.21 -1.75 -2.66
N ASN A 66 -10.15 -1.47 -1.77
CA ASN A 66 -10.53 -2.38 -0.68
C ASN A 66 -11.15 -3.68 -1.21
N THR A 67 -12.05 -3.58 -2.19
CA THR A 67 -12.67 -4.75 -2.85
C THR A 67 -11.62 -5.66 -3.47
N VAL A 68 -10.67 -5.09 -4.17
CA VAL A 68 -9.56 -5.84 -4.78
C VAL A 68 -8.64 -6.44 -3.72
N LYS A 69 -8.31 -5.66 -2.68
CA LYS A 69 -7.45 -6.14 -1.59
C LYS A 69 -8.04 -7.37 -0.92
N ALA A 70 -9.32 -7.36 -0.58
CA ALA A 70 -10.00 -8.51 0.00
C ALA A 70 -9.92 -9.76 -0.89
N ALA A 71 -10.17 -9.62 -2.20
CA ALA A 71 -10.07 -10.73 -3.14
C ALA A 71 -8.62 -11.27 -3.26
N ILE A 72 -7.61 -10.40 -3.23
CA ILE A 72 -6.20 -10.82 -3.24
C ILE A 72 -5.86 -11.56 -1.95
N ASP A 73 -6.11 -10.96 -0.79
CA ASP A 73 -5.68 -11.51 0.50
C ASP A 73 -6.39 -12.84 0.83
N GLU A 74 -7.69 -12.96 0.51
CA GLU A 74 -8.51 -14.10 0.91
C GLU A 74 -8.56 -15.23 -0.13
N VAL A 75 -8.37 -14.93 -1.42
CA VAL A 75 -8.55 -15.92 -2.50
C VAL A 75 -7.28 -16.11 -3.32
N LEU A 76 -6.71 -15.03 -3.86
CA LEU A 76 -5.65 -15.12 -4.87
C LEU A 76 -4.29 -15.47 -4.26
N ASP A 77 -3.88 -14.80 -3.19
CA ASP A 77 -2.59 -15.06 -2.52
C ASP A 77 -2.51 -16.48 -1.93
N PRO A 78 -3.57 -17.00 -1.25
CA PRO A 78 -3.60 -18.41 -0.86
C PRO A 78 -3.47 -19.38 -2.04
N ALA A 79 -4.17 -19.12 -3.15
CA ALA A 79 -4.12 -19.96 -4.34
C ALA A 79 -2.72 -19.96 -4.99
N ILE A 80 -2.06 -18.79 -5.07
CA ILE A 80 -0.70 -18.65 -5.62
C ILE A 80 0.32 -19.41 -4.74
N LYS A 81 0.20 -19.30 -3.40
CA LYS A 81 1.06 -20.04 -2.46
C LYS A 81 0.95 -21.55 -2.62
N ILE A 82 -0.28 -22.07 -2.82
CA ILE A 82 -0.50 -23.49 -3.08
C ILE A 82 0.21 -23.94 -4.37
N MET A 83 0.30 -23.07 -5.37
CA MET A 83 1.02 -23.33 -6.63
C MET A 83 2.54 -23.24 -6.50
N GLY A 84 3.08 -22.81 -5.37
CA GLY A 84 4.52 -22.59 -5.16
C GLY A 84 5.05 -21.37 -5.92
N GLU A 85 4.18 -20.45 -6.29
CA GLU A 85 4.54 -19.21 -6.99
C GLU A 85 4.49 -18.01 -6.05
N GLU A 86 5.12 -16.90 -6.44
CA GLU A 86 5.06 -15.62 -5.75
C GLU A 86 4.41 -14.56 -6.64
N ARG A 87 3.60 -13.71 -6.03
CA ARG A 87 3.00 -12.57 -6.72
C ARG A 87 4.06 -11.53 -7.07
N LYS A 88 4.09 -11.12 -8.34
CA LYS A 88 4.91 -9.98 -8.75
C LYS A 88 4.24 -8.68 -8.28
N THR A 89 4.97 -7.90 -7.51
CA THR A 89 4.58 -6.58 -7.03
C THR A 89 5.59 -5.53 -7.49
N ARG A 90 5.22 -4.28 -7.51
CA ARG A 90 6.16 -3.16 -7.75
C ARG A 90 7.10 -2.94 -6.57
N GLY A 91 6.75 -3.41 -5.41
CA GLY A 91 7.49 -3.32 -4.16
C GLY A 91 6.57 -3.48 -2.96
N LYS A 92 7.17 -3.75 -1.81
CA LYS A 92 6.48 -3.93 -0.55
C LYS A 92 6.71 -2.71 0.34
N VAL A 93 5.63 -2.15 0.87
CA VAL A 93 5.65 -0.94 1.72
C VAL A 93 5.07 -1.28 3.08
N VAL A 94 5.83 -1.04 4.13
CA VAL A 94 5.31 -1.02 5.51
C VAL A 94 4.83 0.39 5.81
N LEU A 95 3.58 0.52 6.19
CA LEU A 95 2.90 1.80 6.42
C LEU A 95 2.30 1.84 7.82
N GLY A 96 2.43 2.93 8.52
CA GLY A 96 1.82 3.09 9.85
C GLY A 96 1.83 4.53 10.33
N THR A 97 0.96 4.83 11.30
CA THR A 97 1.03 6.06 12.07
C THR A 97 1.92 5.80 13.28
N VAL A 98 2.89 6.67 13.49
CA VAL A 98 3.89 6.51 14.54
C VAL A 98 3.28 6.54 15.95
N GLU A 99 4.07 6.11 16.93
CA GLU A 99 3.72 6.08 18.35
C GLU A 99 3.15 7.41 18.83
N SER A 100 2.19 7.34 19.76
CA SER A 100 1.44 8.48 20.32
C SER A 100 0.55 9.23 19.33
N ASP A 101 0.24 8.64 18.17
CA ASP A 101 -0.67 9.22 17.19
C ASP A 101 -1.69 8.16 16.72
N VAL A 102 -2.98 8.48 16.82
CA VAL A 102 -4.10 7.56 16.50
C VAL A 102 -4.84 7.94 15.22
N HIS A 103 -4.33 8.90 14.47
CA HIS A 103 -4.96 9.34 13.24
C HIS A 103 -4.62 8.40 12.08
N SER A 104 -5.64 7.91 11.38
CA SER A 104 -5.47 6.90 10.33
C SER A 104 -5.90 7.35 8.92
N ILE A 105 -6.83 8.31 8.81
CA ILE A 105 -7.51 8.62 7.54
C ILE A 105 -6.51 8.93 6.42
N GLY A 106 -5.59 9.86 6.62
CA GLY A 106 -4.60 10.24 5.60
C GLY A 106 -3.68 9.08 5.22
N LYS A 107 -3.21 8.33 6.21
CA LYS A 107 -2.39 7.14 6.01
C LYS A 107 -3.12 6.04 5.23
N ASP A 108 -4.37 5.75 5.60
CA ASP A 108 -5.17 4.71 4.94
C ASP A 108 -5.45 5.07 3.48
N LEU A 109 -5.62 6.37 3.23
CA LEU A 109 -5.71 6.90 1.88
C LEU A 109 -4.42 6.64 1.09
N VAL A 110 -3.26 7.01 1.62
CA VAL A 110 -1.95 6.72 1.01
C VAL A 110 -1.80 5.23 0.73
N GLY A 111 -2.18 4.36 1.67
CA GLY A 111 -2.16 2.91 1.50
C GLY A 111 -3.01 2.44 0.32
N SER A 112 -4.22 3.00 0.16
CA SER A 112 -5.14 2.67 -0.94
C SER A 112 -4.57 3.10 -2.30
N PHE A 113 -3.97 4.28 -2.39
CA PHE A 113 -3.33 4.77 -3.62
C PHE A 113 -2.10 3.94 -4.02
N LEU A 114 -1.26 3.60 -3.06
CA LEU A 114 -0.10 2.75 -3.28
C LEU A 114 -0.53 1.36 -3.75
N PHE A 115 -1.55 0.76 -3.10
CA PHE A 115 -2.10 -0.52 -3.49
C PHE A 115 -2.67 -0.48 -4.92
N ALA A 116 -3.48 0.53 -5.25
CA ALA A 116 -4.00 0.75 -6.59
C ALA A 116 -2.88 0.91 -7.64
N SER A 117 -1.72 1.43 -7.22
CA SER A 117 -0.53 1.57 -8.05
C SER A 117 0.32 0.29 -8.16
N GLY A 118 -0.11 -0.83 -7.55
CA GLY A 118 0.53 -2.13 -7.68
C GLY A 118 1.61 -2.45 -6.63
N PHE A 119 1.61 -1.74 -5.51
CA PHE A 119 2.44 -2.04 -4.35
C PHE A 119 1.72 -2.98 -3.37
N ASP A 120 2.47 -3.78 -2.63
CA ASP A 120 1.97 -4.54 -1.50
C ASP A 120 2.08 -3.71 -0.24
N ILE A 121 0.96 -3.52 0.46
CA ILE A 121 0.88 -2.64 1.63
C ILE A 121 0.68 -3.44 2.90
N TYR A 122 1.62 -3.30 3.81
CA TYR A 122 1.56 -3.87 5.17
C TYR A 122 1.27 -2.74 6.15
N ASN A 123 -0.02 -2.49 6.37
CA ASN A 123 -0.51 -1.43 7.24
C ASN A 123 -0.48 -1.89 8.70
N LEU A 124 0.35 -1.25 9.52
CA LEU A 124 0.51 -1.54 10.93
C LEU A 124 -0.56 -0.88 11.83
N GLY A 125 -1.42 -0.05 11.25
CA GLY A 125 -2.40 0.71 12.01
C GLY A 125 -1.84 2.03 12.57
N VAL A 126 -2.21 2.33 13.80
CA VAL A 126 -1.89 3.59 14.50
C VAL A 126 -1.15 3.31 15.80
N ASP A 127 -0.55 4.34 16.39
CA ASP A 127 0.20 4.23 17.66
C ASP A 127 1.29 3.13 17.60
N VAL A 128 2.06 3.13 16.51
CA VAL A 128 3.00 2.05 16.20
C VAL A 128 4.41 2.40 16.70
N PRO A 129 4.97 1.63 17.64
CA PRO A 129 6.35 1.81 18.10
C PRO A 129 7.37 1.59 16.97
N ALA A 130 8.49 2.32 17.02
CA ALA A 130 9.54 2.30 16.00
C ALA A 130 10.00 0.88 15.62
N ILE A 131 10.20 0.03 16.61
CA ILE A 131 10.66 -1.34 16.40
C ILE A 131 9.70 -2.16 15.51
N LYS A 132 8.37 -1.92 15.61
CA LYS A 132 7.38 -2.68 14.85
C LYS A 132 7.42 -2.41 13.35
N PHE A 133 7.80 -1.20 12.95
CA PHE A 133 8.07 -0.91 11.53
C PHE A 133 9.23 -1.74 11.01
N ILE A 134 10.30 -1.85 11.78
CA ILE A 134 11.52 -2.56 11.39
C ILE A 134 11.27 -4.08 11.35
N GLU A 135 10.69 -4.64 12.42
CA GLU A 135 10.35 -6.06 12.49
C GLU A 135 9.48 -6.49 11.30
N LYS A 136 8.44 -5.70 11.00
CA LYS A 136 7.57 -6.02 9.87
C LYS A 136 8.28 -5.86 8.54
N ALA A 137 9.11 -4.83 8.38
CA ALA A 137 9.87 -4.64 7.15
C ALA A 137 10.85 -5.80 6.89
N GLU A 138 11.46 -6.35 7.93
CA GLU A 138 12.31 -7.54 7.83
C GLU A 138 11.50 -8.80 7.52
N GLU A 139 10.38 -9.01 8.24
CA GLU A 139 9.49 -10.18 8.08
C GLU A 139 8.99 -10.32 6.64
N VAL A 140 8.54 -9.21 6.05
CA VAL A 140 7.92 -9.25 4.70
C VAL A 140 8.90 -8.97 3.57
N GLY A 141 10.15 -8.58 3.88
CA GLY A 141 11.14 -8.16 2.90
C GLY A 141 10.73 -6.86 2.19
N ALA A 142 10.25 -5.87 2.94
CA ALA A 142 9.85 -4.58 2.40
C ALA A 142 11.06 -3.78 1.88
N GLN A 143 10.81 -2.90 0.93
CA GLN A 143 11.80 -1.93 0.43
C GLN A 143 11.56 -0.53 1.01
N VAL A 144 10.32 -0.24 1.43
CA VAL A 144 9.92 1.09 1.88
C VAL A 144 9.26 1.00 3.25
N ILE A 145 9.58 1.96 4.12
CA ILE A 145 8.89 2.24 5.37
C ILE A 145 8.27 3.63 5.24
N ALA A 146 6.95 3.73 5.33
CA ALA A 146 6.19 4.96 5.21
C ALA A 146 5.59 5.34 6.57
N LEU A 147 5.95 6.52 7.08
CA LEU A 147 5.64 6.98 8.43
C LEU A 147 4.67 8.16 8.38
N SER A 148 3.50 8.00 9.01
CA SER A 148 2.51 9.08 9.13
C SER A 148 2.52 9.68 10.52
N SER A 149 2.37 11.02 10.60
CA SER A 149 2.19 11.77 11.83
C SER A 149 1.26 12.97 11.60
N LEU A 150 0.17 13.09 12.36
CA LEU A 150 -0.75 14.23 12.27
C LEU A 150 -0.50 15.27 13.37
N LEU A 151 0.15 14.90 14.46
CA LEU A 151 0.41 15.77 15.58
C LEU A 151 1.87 16.23 15.56
N THR A 152 2.12 17.52 15.82
CA THR A 152 3.50 18.05 15.96
C THR A 152 4.30 17.29 17.03
N MET A 153 3.61 16.85 18.09
CA MET A 153 4.24 16.09 19.18
C MET A 153 4.67 14.70 18.78
N SER A 154 4.00 14.08 17.81
CA SER A 154 4.31 12.72 17.34
C SER A 154 5.37 12.69 16.23
N MET A 155 5.74 13.82 15.64
CA MET A 155 6.79 13.90 14.60
C MET A 155 8.12 13.29 15.08
N ASP A 156 8.46 13.47 16.34
CA ASP A 156 9.70 12.94 16.92
C ASP A 156 9.80 11.42 16.83
N PHE A 157 8.67 10.70 16.84
CA PHE A 157 8.66 9.26 16.66
C PHE A 157 8.99 8.83 15.22
N GLN A 158 8.75 9.67 14.20
CA GLN A 158 9.29 9.43 12.86
C GLN A 158 10.83 9.45 12.88
N ARG A 159 11.44 10.40 13.60
CA ARG A 159 12.90 10.47 13.79
C ARG A 159 13.42 9.23 14.53
N GLN A 160 12.70 8.76 15.56
CA GLN A 160 13.10 7.58 16.32
C GLN A 160 13.18 6.32 15.46
N VAL A 161 12.24 6.11 14.50
CA VAL A 161 12.33 4.98 13.55
C VAL A 161 13.63 5.04 12.76
N ILE A 162 14.00 6.22 12.25
CA ILE A 162 15.25 6.39 11.48
C ILE A 162 16.48 6.17 12.36
N GLN A 163 16.43 6.64 13.60
CA GLN A 163 17.51 6.43 14.56
C GLN A 163 17.68 4.94 14.88
N GLU A 164 16.61 4.23 15.16
CA GLU A 164 16.63 2.79 15.41
C GLU A 164 17.20 2.00 14.19
N LEU A 165 16.83 2.40 12.97
CA LEU A 165 17.42 1.84 11.76
C LEU A 165 18.93 2.08 11.68
N LYS A 166 19.42 3.26 12.09
CA LYS A 166 20.86 3.58 12.11
C LYS A 166 21.60 2.75 13.16
N GLU A 167 21.05 2.64 14.36
CA GLU A 167 21.66 1.90 15.48
C GLU A 167 21.77 0.39 15.14
N ARG A 168 20.83 -0.15 14.37
CA ARG A 168 20.85 -1.53 13.89
C ARG A 168 21.66 -1.75 12.61
N GLY A 169 22.22 -0.69 12.02
CA GLY A 169 22.95 -0.77 10.75
C GLY A 169 22.05 -1.04 9.53
N LEU A 170 20.73 -0.80 9.66
CA LEU A 170 19.72 -1.11 8.65
C LEU A 170 19.27 0.13 7.83
N ARG A 171 19.78 1.35 8.14
CA ARG A 171 19.30 2.59 7.51
C ARG A 171 19.37 2.55 5.97
N ASN A 172 20.39 1.95 5.42
CA ASN A 172 20.59 1.88 3.96
C ASN A 172 19.82 0.73 3.28
N LYS A 173 19.21 -0.15 4.08
CA LYS A 173 18.42 -1.28 3.57
C LYS A 173 17.04 -0.85 3.12
N TYR A 174 16.49 0.20 3.74
CA TYR A 174 15.13 0.66 3.53
C TYR A 174 15.08 2.09 3.04
N LYS A 175 14.16 2.39 2.12
CA LYS A 175 13.74 3.75 1.84
C LYS A 175 12.72 4.18 2.88
N VAL A 176 12.95 5.30 3.53
CA VAL A 176 12.05 5.83 4.56
C VAL A 176 11.43 7.11 4.05
N ILE A 177 10.11 7.15 3.94
CA ILE A 177 9.36 8.36 3.61
C ILE A 177 8.50 8.78 4.79
N VAL A 178 8.26 10.08 4.89
CA VAL A 178 7.43 10.68 5.92
C VAL A 178 6.32 11.51 5.29
N GLY A 179 5.20 11.63 6.00
CA GLY A 179 4.06 12.45 5.63
C GLY A 179 3.18 12.74 6.83
N GLY A 180 2.18 13.58 6.59
CA GLY A 180 1.22 14.05 7.56
C GLY A 180 1.29 15.56 7.76
N SER A 181 0.19 16.18 8.16
CA SER A 181 -0.04 17.63 8.13
C SER A 181 1.07 18.52 8.73
N PRO A 182 1.74 18.18 9.84
CA PRO A 182 2.80 19.02 10.40
C PRO A 182 4.18 18.76 9.77
N THR A 183 4.30 17.79 8.86
CA THR A 183 5.59 17.40 8.25
C THR A 183 5.91 18.25 7.02
N SER A 184 7.18 18.27 6.62
CA SER A 184 7.64 19.00 5.45
C SER A 184 8.90 18.35 4.86
N GLU A 185 9.30 18.76 3.68
CA GLU A 185 10.55 18.33 3.06
C GLU A 185 11.75 18.65 3.97
N GLU A 186 11.77 19.86 4.56
CA GLU A 186 12.81 20.26 5.52
C GLU A 186 12.87 19.33 6.74
N TRP A 187 11.71 18.90 7.24
CA TRP A 187 11.64 17.92 8.32
C TRP A 187 12.23 16.56 7.88
N ALA A 188 11.85 16.06 6.71
CA ALA A 188 12.38 14.82 6.18
C ALA A 188 13.92 14.85 6.06
N GLU A 189 14.47 15.91 5.51
CA GLU A 189 15.92 16.12 5.41
C GLU A 189 16.58 16.14 6.79
N LYS A 190 16.01 16.90 7.73
CA LYS A 190 16.54 17.07 9.08
C LYS A 190 16.66 15.76 9.85
N ILE A 191 15.69 14.85 9.70
CA ILE A 191 15.71 13.55 10.38
C ILE A 191 16.47 12.48 9.59
N GLY A 192 16.77 12.74 8.32
CA GLY A 192 17.45 11.82 7.40
C GLY A 192 16.52 10.79 6.77
N ALA A 193 15.26 11.16 6.49
CA ALA A 193 14.37 10.39 5.63
C ALA A 193 14.81 10.49 4.16
N ASP A 194 14.33 9.57 3.31
CA ASP A 194 14.62 9.58 1.87
C ASP A 194 13.65 10.48 1.08
N GLY A 195 12.58 10.96 1.72
CA GLY A 195 11.69 11.94 1.15
C GLY A 195 10.44 12.20 1.99
N TRP A 196 9.70 13.20 1.54
CA TRP A 196 8.43 13.65 2.09
C TRP A 196 7.37 13.70 0.99
N ALA A 197 6.13 13.46 1.36
CA ALA A 197 4.99 13.62 0.48
C ALA A 197 3.86 14.34 1.22
N ASP A 198 3.29 15.38 0.60
CA ASP A 198 2.19 16.16 1.14
C ASP A 198 0.87 15.39 1.04
N ASP A 199 0.71 14.63 -0.04
CA ASP A 199 -0.50 13.87 -0.31
C ASP A 199 -0.24 12.44 -0.81
N ALA A 200 -1.32 11.72 -1.08
CA ALA A 200 -1.26 10.33 -1.52
C ALA A 200 -0.73 10.16 -2.96
N ILE A 201 -0.94 11.14 -3.84
CA ILE A 201 -0.47 11.11 -5.23
C ILE A 201 1.03 11.32 -5.26
N GLU A 202 1.50 12.31 -4.49
CA GLU A 202 2.92 12.56 -4.33
C GLU A 202 3.64 11.38 -3.68
N ALA A 203 3.04 10.73 -2.66
CA ALA A 203 3.60 9.54 -2.04
C ALA A 203 3.83 8.40 -3.04
N VAL A 204 2.87 8.15 -3.94
CA VAL A 204 3.01 7.16 -5.00
C VAL A 204 4.15 7.52 -5.96
N SER A 205 4.20 8.78 -6.40
CA SER A 205 5.22 9.28 -7.32
C SER A 205 6.61 9.20 -6.71
N LEU A 206 6.74 9.59 -5.45
CA LEU A 206 7.98 9.53 -4.68
C LEU A 206 8.49 8.08 -4.53
N ILE A 207 7.64 7.15 -4.10
CA ILE A 207 8.03 5.75 -3.93
C ILE A 207 8.44 5.12 -5.27
N LYS A 208 7.70 5.39 -6.35
CA LYS A 208 8.10 4.93 -7.69
C LYS A 208 9.50 5.40 -8.06
N LYS A 209 9.83 6.67 -7.79
CA LYS A 209 11.15 7.26 -8.05
C LYS A 209 12.25 6.65 -7.17
N LEU A 210 11.96 6.35 -5.91
CA LEU A 210 12.95 5.81 -4.98
C LEU A 210 13.30 4.34 -5.24
N LEU A 211 12.46 3.60 -5.95
CA LEU A 211 12.63 2.18 -6.26
C LEU A 211 13.10 1.89 -7.69
N THR A 212 13.28 2.93 -8.53
CA THR A 212 13.91 2.84 -9.85
C THR A 212 15.40 3.05 -9.74
#